data_7531248d233fbb0b0bac163d2f4140ef
#
_entry.id   7531248d233fbb0b0bac163d2f4140ef
#
_cell.length_a   1.000
_cell.length_b   1.000
_cell.length_c   1.000
_cell.angle_alpha   90.00
_cell.angle_beta   90.00
_cell.angle_gamma   90.00
#
_symmetry.space_group_name_H-M   'P 1'
#
loop_
_entity.id
_entity.type
_entity.pdbx_description
1 polymer ?
#
loop_
_entity_poly.entity_id
_entity_poly.type
_entity_poly.pdbx_seq_one_letter_code
_entity_poly.pdbx_strand_id
1 'polypeptide(L)'
;GSGARLTKNQLALMIYFAFETNPVTGICNTSIPGVMSLFGWEQRQNNTRGVNIAKTELRLLEERRDNPACKDTIGIVPMFEPESMKFSRNLKYRLDGDGECDPSLGKFVFIDSRTYAKISDHCFTHQKGNPSDMLYVYMYLKSIMSYVEDPNKNQNKAGRSGDESGWCGWGDPEDIANDLGIGIYKLKSILADLDESEVIWSKQRGRSRMFYFATKNNRLLWDNLEERIRQKAGRWAAG
;
A
#
# COMPACT_ATOMS: atom_id res chain seq x y z
N GLY A 1 -13.32 19.18 -3.44
CA GLY A 1 -12.04 19.01 -2.82
C GLY A 1 -11.17 17.91 -3.40
N SER A 2 -10.69 18.02 -4.69
CA SER A 2 -9.82 16.99 -5.31
C SER A 2 -8.32 17.15 -4.96
N GLY A 3 -7.93 18.17 -4.21
CA GLY A 3 -6.52 18.47 -3.93
C GLY A 3 -5.86 17.68 -2.79
N ALA A 4 -6.64 16.94 -2.00
CA ALA A 4 -6.12 16.28 -0.80
C ALA A 4 -5.69 14.81 -0.99
N ARG A 5 -6.10 14.15 -2.08
CA ARG A 5 -5.76 12.74 -2.29
C ARG A 5 -4.36 12.58 -2.89
N LEU A 6 -3.58 11.67 -2.31
CA LEU A 6 -2.32 11.25 -2.89
C LEU A 6 -2.57 10.48 -4.20
N THR A 7 -1.77 10.76 -5.22
CA THR A 7 -1.70 9.88 -6.39
C THR A 7 -1.06 8.54 -6.00
N LYS A 8 -1.22 7.53 -6.83
CA LYS A 8 -0.53 6.24 -6.65
C LYS A 8 0.97 6.40 -6.41
N ASN A 9 1.62 7.23 -7.22
CA ASN A 9 3.06 7.46 -7.14
C ASN A 9 3.45 8.22 -5.87
N GLN A 10 2.67 9.22 -5.48
CA GLN A 10 2.89 9.95 -4.22
C GLN A 10 2.73 9.04 -3.00
N LEU A 11 1.71 8.17 -2.99
CA LEU A 11 1.53 7.19 -1.92
C LEU A 11 2.73 6.24 -1.83
N ALA A 12 3.20 5.72 -2.96
CA ALA A 12 4.37 4.85 -3.00
C ALA A 12 5.63 5.56 -2.50
N LEU A 13 5.84 6.82 -2.90
CA LEU A 13 6.96 7.65 -2.40
C LEU A 13 6.87 7.89 -0.89
N MET A 14 5.69 8.21 -0.36
CA MET A 14 5.51 8.41 1.07
C MET A 14 5.85 7.14 1.86
N ILE A 15 5.38 5.98 1.40
CA ILE A 15 5.70 4.70 2.02
C ILE A 15 7.21 4.43 1.92
N TYR A 16 7.80 4.63 0.74
CA TYR A 16 9.24 4.50 0.52
C TYR A 16 10.03 5.37 1.50
N PHE A 17 9.73 6.66 1.59
CA PHE A 17 10.42 7.56 2.52
C PHE A 17 10.22 7.14 3.98
N ALA A 18 9.03 6.68 4.36
CA ALA A 18 8.78 6.23 5.72
C ALA A 18 9.66 5.04 6.13
N PHE A 19 9.90 4.09 5.22
CA PHE A 19 10.70 2.90 5.51
C PHE A 19 12.20 3.07 5.27
N GLU A 20 12.60 3.91 4.31
CA GLU A 20 14.00 4.13 3.94
C GLU A 20 14.66 5.28 4.71
N THR A 21 13.90 6.01 5.51
CA THR A 21 14.45 7.07 6.36
C THR A 21 15.26 6.47 7.50
N ASN A 22 16.48 6.92 7.64
CA ASN A 22 17.32 6.54 8.77
C ASN A 22 16.70 7.07 10.07
N PRO A 23 16.34 6.21 11.04
CA PRO A 23 15.62 6.62 12.24
C PRO A 23 16.44 7.52 13.18
N VAL A 24 17.78 7.52 13.06
CA VAL A 24 18.67 8.34 13.88
C VAL A 24 18.81 9.75 13.31
N THR A 25 18.93 9.87 11.99
CA THR A 25 19.17 11.16 11.33
C THR A 25 17.92 11.81 10.78
N GLY A 26 16.80 11.07 10.65
CA GLY A 26 15.59 11.52 9.99
C GLY A 26 15.75 11.72 8.47
N ILE A 27 16.85 11.23 7.88
CA ILE A 27 17.20 11.48 6.48
C ILE A 27 17.00 10.20 5.65
N CYS A 28 16.30 10.32 4.55
CA CYS A 28 16.26 9.35 3.48
C CYS A 28 17.23 9.74 2.36
N ASN A 29 18.02 8.78 1.90
CA ASN A 29 18.86 8.94 0.71
C ASN A 29 18.18 8.25 -0.47
N THR A 30 17.99 8.98 -1.56
CA THR A 30 17.40 8.45 -2.79
C THR A 30 18.11 9.00 -4.02
N SER A 31 17.64 8.63 -5.20
CA SER A 31 18.12 9.16 -6.48
C SER A 31 16.99 9.11 -7.50
N ILE A 32 17.12 9.85 -8.60
CA ILE A 32 16.13 9.78 -9.69
C ILE A 32 15.97 8.33 -10.21
N PRO A 33 17.05 7.55 -10.46
CA PRO A 33 16.91 6.14 -10.80
C PRO A 33 16.16 5.31 -9.75
N GLY A 34 16.41 5.53 -8.46
CA GLY A 34 15.70 4.84 -7.38
C GLY A 34 14.19 5.12 -7.39
N VAL A 35 13.81 6.39 -7.56
CA VAL A 35 12.40 6.78 -7.71
C VAL A 35 11.77 6.20 -8.97
N MET A 36 12.50 6.21 -10.10
CA MET A 36 12.03 5.57 -11.34
C MET A 36 11.76 4.08 -11.13
N SER A 37 12.65 3.39 -10.43
CA SER A 37 12.50 1.98 -10.09
C SER A 37 11.24 1.72 -9.24
N LEU A 38 10.98 2.56 -8.25
CA LEU A 38 9.77 2.49 -7.42
C LEU A 38 8.49 2.58 -8.28
N PHE A 39 8.53 3.33 -9.38
CA PHE A 39 7.42 3.47 -10.31
C PHE A 39 7.41 2.41 -11.43
N GLY A 40 8.37 1.48 -11.43
CA GLY A 40 8.51 0.45 -12.46
C GLY A 40 9.04 0.97 -13.79
N TRP A 41 9.77 2.10 -13.80
CA TRP A 41 10.41 2.63 -15.00
C TRP A 41 11.85 2.14 -15.12
N GLU A 42 12.30 1.90 -16.36
CA GLU A 42 13.71 1.61 -16.62
C GLU A 42 14.60 2.76 -16.14
N GLN A 43 15.64 2.42 -15.39
CA GLN A 43 16.60 3.35 -14.77
C GLN A 43 17.65 3.86 -15.76
N ARG A 44 17.19 4.44 -16.88
CA ARG A 44 18.08 4.99 -17.93
C ARG A 44 17.89 6.49 -18.04
N GLN A 45 19.01 7.22 -18.13
CA GLN A 45 18.99 8.68 -18.28
C GLN A 45 18.24 9.14 -19.54
N ASN A 46 18.31 8.38 -20.63
CA ASN A 46 17.59 8.65 -21.87
C ASN A 46 16.09 8.31 -21.81
N ASN A 47 15.61 7.66 -20.74
CA ASN A 47 14.19 7.53 -20.46
C ASN A 47 13.63 8.87 -19.93
N THR A 48 13.57 9.88 -20.79
CA THR A 48 13.15 11.25 -20.45
C THR A 48 11.79 11.29 -19.77
N ARG A 49 10.86 10.43 -20.18
CA ARG A 49 9.54 10.32 -19.57
C ARG A 49 9.61 9.88 -18.12
N GLY A 50 10.33 8.80 -17.83
CA GLY A 50 10.50 8.29 -16.46
C GLY A 50 11.20 9.30 -15.56
N VAL A 51 12.27 9.93 -16.06
CA VAL A 51 13.00 10.99 -15.37
C VAL A 51 12.09 12.17 -15.02
N ASN A 52 11.28 12.65 -15.98
CA ASN A 52 10.38 13.78 -15.75
C ASN A 52 9.28 13.43 -14.74
N ILE A 53 8.70 12.23 -14.84
CA ILE A 53 7.70 11.78 -13.87
C ILE A 53 8.31 11.72 -12.47
N ALA A 54 9.48 11.10 -12.30
CA ALA A 54 10.14 11.00 -11.00
C ALA A 54 10.40 12.39 -10.39
N LYS A 55 10.92 13.34 -11.18
CA LYS A 55 11.15 14.72 -10.72
C LYS A 55 9.86 15.45 -10.37
N THR A 56 8.82 15.28 -11.18
CA THR A 56 7.53 15.93 -10.96
C THR A 56 6.88 15.44 -9.68
N GLU A 57 6.85 14.13 -9.44
CA GLU A 57 6.23 13.57 -8.24
C GLU A 57 6.98 13.94 -6.96
N LEU A 58 8.31 14.02 -7.00
CA LEU A 58 9.11 14.53 -5.87
C LEU A 58 8.75 15.99 -5.57
N ARG A 59 8.71 16.86 -6.59
CA ARG A 59 8.34 18.28 -6.41
C ARG A 59 6.92 18.45 -5.88
N LEU A 60 5.98 17.68 -6.39
CA LEU A 60 4.60 17.72 -5.90
C LEU A 60 4.49 17.32 -4.43
N LEU A 61 5.32 16.39 -3.94
CA LEU A 61 5.38 16.06 -2.52
C LEU A 61 6.05 17.15 -1.68
N GLU A 62 7.05 17.85 -2.22
CA GLU A 62 7.66 19.03 -1.58
C GLU A 62 6.61 20.15 -1.43
N GLU A 63 5.90 20.47 -2.53
CA GLU A 63 4.86 21.52 -2.55
C GLU A 63 3.66 21.17 -1.64
N ARG A 64 3.37 19.89 -1.46
CA ARG A 64 2.26 19.42 -0.62
C ARG A 64 2.42 19.83 0.83
N ARG A 65 3.64 19.92 1.33
CA ARG A 65 3.97 20.39 2.68
C ARG A 65 3.39 21.78 2.95
N ASP A 66 3.52 22.68 1.99
CA ASP A 66 3.14 24.07 2.14
C ASP A 66 1.65 24.34 1.79
N ASN A 67 0.93 23.28 1.39
CA ASN A 67 -0.47 23.39 1.02
C ASN A 67 -1.39 23.30 2.25
N PRO A 68 -2.12 24.38 2.58
CA PRO A 68 -3.03 24.40 3.75
C PRO A 68 -4.11 23.32 3.72
N ALA A 69 -4.49 22.83 2.53
CA ALA A 69 -5.46 21.75 2.37
C ALA A 69 -4.91 20.37 2.72
N CYS A 70 -3.59 20.26 2.97
CA CYS A 70 -2.87 19.01 3.23
C CYS A 70 -2.19 19.01 4.60
N LYS A 71 -2.66 19.83 5.55
CA LYS A 71 -2.02 20.04 6.86
C LYS A 71 -1.78 18.78 7.69
N ASP A 72 -2.57 17.75 7.44
CA ASP A 72 -2.50 16.48 8.19
C ASP A 72 -1.63 15.44 7.49
N THR A 73 -0.85 15.82 6.47
CA THR A 73 -0.02 14.90 5.71
C THR A 73 1.46 15.15 5.99
N ILE A 74 2.19 14.07 6.24
CA ILE A 74 3.65 14.08 6.26
C ILE A 74 4.12 14.54 4.87
N GLY A 75 5.00 15.54 4.85
CA GLY A 75 5.67 16.02 3.65
C GLY A 75 7.13 15.58 3.59
N ILE A 76 7.81 15.96 2.52
CA ILE A 76 9.26 15.76 2.38
C ILE A 76 9.94 17.12 2.20
N VAL A 77 11.10 17.27 2.80
CA VAL A 77 11.93 18.48 2.70
C VAL A 77 13.21 18.13 1.98
N PRO A 78 13.50 18.73 0.82
CA PRO A 78 14.78 18.54 0.16
C PRO A 78 15.91 19.16 0.99
N MET A 79 17.01 18.44 1.11
CA MET A 79 18.25 18.92 1.76
C MET A 79 19.32 19.23 0.71
N PHE A 80 18.91 19.82 -0.40
CA PHE A 80 19.76 20.20 -1.53
C PHE A 80 19.09 21.32 -2.32
N GLU A 81 19.88 22.06 -3.08
CA GLU A 81 19.36 23.11 -3.95
C GLU A 81 18.60 22.51 -5.14
N PRO A 82 17.43 23.08 -5.54
CA PRO A 82 16.56 22.54 -6.59
C PRO A 82 17.28 22.27 -7.92
N GLU A 83 18.26 23.12 -8.30
CA GLU A 83 19.04 23.00 -9.51
C GLU A 83 19.96 21.77 -9.49
N SER A 84 20.20 21.22 -8.32
CA SER A 84 21.09 20.06 -8.14
C SER A 84 20.39 18.71 -8.29
N MET A 85 19.11 18.67 -8.62
CA MET A 85 18.36 17.44 -8.90
C MET A 85 18.79 16.81 -10.24
N LYS A 86 20.00 16.24 -10.26
CA LYS A 86 20.57 15.55 -11.42
C LYS A 86 20.32 14.05 -11.35
N PHE A 87 20.27 13.39 -12.52
CA PHE A 87 19.97 11.96 -12.64
C PHE A 87 20.88 11.07 -11.77
N SER A 88 22.17 11.29 -11.79
CA SER A 88 23.18 10.48 -11.08
C SER A 88 23.50 10.94 -9.67
N ARG A 89 22.82 12.00 -9.18
CA ARG A 89 23.13 12.57 -7.87
C ARG A 89 22.35 11.86 -6.78
N ASN A 90 23.00 11.67 -5.65
CA ASN A 90 22.34 11.23 -4.42
C ASN A 90 21.53 12.40 -3.85
N LEU A 91 20.22 12.21 -3.73
CA LEU A 91 19.27 13.19 -3.21
C LEU A 91 18.98 12.86 -1.75
N LYS A 92 19.01 13.86 -0.89
CA LYS A 92 18.72 13.72 0.54
C LYS A 92 17.41 14.44 0.85
N TYR A 93 16.51 13.73 1.47
CA TYR A 93 15.24 14.25 1.94
C TYR A 93 15.08 14.00 3.43
N ARG A 94 14.44 14.93 4.12
CA ARG A 94 13.96 14.75 5.48
C ARG A 94 12.45 14.62 5.45
N LEU A 95 11.92 13.66 6.20
CA LEU A 95 10.50 13.63 6.49
C LEU A 95 10.16 14.79 7.43
N ASP A 96 9.14 15.55 7.07
CA ASP A 96 8.63 16.65 7.85
C ASP A 96 7.16 16.41 8.18
N GLY A 97 6.85 16.51 9.45
CA GLY A 97 5.52 16.31 9.97
C GLY A 97 5.57 15.53 11.28
N ASP A 98 4.82 15.98 12.25
CA ASP A 98 4.78 15.38 13.59
C ASP A 98 4.05 14.03 13.60
N GLY A 99 3.66 13.51 12.44
CA GLY A 99 3.18 12.14 12.24
C GLY A 99 2.15 11.64 13.25
N GLU A 100 1.59 12.51 14.07
CA GLU A 100 0.52 12.17 14.98
C GLU A 100 -0.73 11.85 14.16
N CYS A 101 -0.89 10.57 13.90
CA CYS A 101 -2.13 10.04 13.35
C CYS A 101 -3.20 10.21 14.43
N ASP A 102 -4.05 11.20 14.28
CA ASP A 102 -5.22 11.34 15.15
C ASP A 102 -6.20 10.20 14.83
N PRO A 103 -6.38 9.22 15.72
CA PRO A 103 -7.29 8.09 15.50
C PRO A 103 -8.74 8.53 15.35
N SER A 104 -9.08 9.76 15.77
CA SER A 104 -10.43 10.32 15.67
C SER A 104 -10.78 10.78 14.24
N LEU A 105 -9.79 11.00 13.37
CA LEU A 105 -9.98 11.50 12.00
C LEU A 105 -10.44 10.43 11.00
N GLY A 106 -10.64 9.19 11.40
CA GLY A 106 -11.21 8.16 10.55
C GLY A 106 -10.38 6.88 10.44
N LYS A 107 -10.68 6.09 9.42
CA LYS A 107 -9.99 4.83 9.16
C LYS A 107 -8.58 5.09 8.64
N PHE A 108 -7.57 4.64 9.37
CA PHE A 108 -6.20 4.60 8.89
C PHE A 108 -5.85 3.18 8.42
N VAL A 109 -4.93 3.11 7.47
CA VAL A 109 -4.39 1.85 6.97
C VAL A 109 -2.95 1.74 7.42
N PHE A 110 -2.63 0.62 8.04
CA PHE A 110 -1.29 0.33 8.53
C PHE A 110 -0.56 -0.60 7.55
N ILE A 111 0.70 -0.28 7.25
CA ILE A 111 1.64 -1.15 6.55
C ILE A 111 2.85 -1.38 7.45
N ASP A 112 3.21 -2.63 7.67
CA ASP A 112 4.38 -2.99 8.46
C ASP A 112 5.63 -3.16 7.59
N SER A 113 6.81 -3.10 8.25
CA SER A 113 8.10 -3.22 7.57
C SER A 113 8.29 -4.56 6.87
N ARG A 114 7.71 -5.64 7.38
CA ARG A 114 7.80 -6.97 6.78
C ARG A 114 7.03 -7.04 5.47
N THR A 115 5.85 -6.44 5.41
CA THR A 115 5.04 -6.34 4.19
C THR A 115 5.76 -5.51 3.14
N TYR A 116 6.30 -4.33 3.54
CA TYR A 116 7.09 -3.50 2.64
C TYR A 116 8.31 -4.25 2.11
N ALA A 117 9.06 -4.95 2.96
CA ALA A 117 10.22 -5.74 2.55
C ALA A 117 9.86 -6.84 1.56
N LYS A 118 8.75 -7.56 1.74
CA LYS A 118 8.29 -8.59 0.81
C LYS A 118 7.94 -8.02 -0.56
N ILE A 119 7.24 -6.88 -0.63
CA ILE A 119 6.93 -6.21 -1.89
C ILE A 119 8.22 -5.76 -2.58
N SER A 120 9.14 -5.15 -1.83
CA SER A 120 10.43 -4.71 -2.35
C SER A 120 11.26 -5.86 -2.88
N ASP A 121 11.35 -6.97 -2.14
CA ASP A 121 12.09 -8.16 -2.57
C ASP A 121 11.49 -8.76 -3.84
N HIS A 122 10.17 -8.91 -3.89
CA HIS A 122 9.47 -9.40 -5.08
C HIS A 122 9.77 -8.56 -6.32
N CYS A 123 9.73 -7.23 -6.18
CA CYS A 123 9.93 -6.32 -7.31
C CYS A 123 11.40 -6.16 -7.72
N PHE A 124 12.31 -6.04 -6.77
CA PHE A 124 13.70 -5.68 -7.05
C PHE A 124 14.63 -6.88 -7.16
N THR A 125 14.43 -7.90 -6.33
CA THR A 125 15.25 -9.12 -6.34
C THR A 125 14.74 -10.10 -7.39
N HIS A 126 13.43 -10.34 -7.43
CA HIS A 126 12.81 -11.27 -8.37
C HIS A 126 12.39 -10.62 -9.70
N GLN A 127 12.48 -9.28 -9.79
CA GLN A 127 12.15 -8.48 -10.99
C GLN A 127 10.70 -8.71 -11.48
N LYS A 128 9.77 -8.92 -10.55
CA LYS A 128 8.36 -9.13 -10.82
C LYS A 128 7.51 -8.01 -10.27
N GLY A 129 6.43 -7.68 -10.97
CA GLY A 129 5.49 -6.67 -10.54
C GLY A 129 6.04 -5.23 -10.62
N ASN A 130 5.30 -4.32 -10.06
CA ASN A 130 5.64 -2.90 -9.94
C ASN A 130 5.38 -2.43 -8.51
N PRO A 131 6.39 -1.92 -7.79
CA PRO A 131 6.24 -1.56 -6.38
C PRO A 131 5.11 -0.58 -6.12
N SER A 132 4.98 0.48 -6.92
CA SER A 132 3.93 1.48 -6.72
C SER A 132 2.52 0.93 -6.99
N ASP A 133 2.37 0.04 -7.96
CA ASP A 133 1.10 -0.63 -8.23
C ASP A 133 0.73 -1.61 -7.10
N MET A 134 1.70 -2.41 -6.63
CA MET A 134 1.48 -3.36 -5.54
C MET A 134 1.15 -2.65 -4.23
N LEU A 135 1.88 -1.60 -3.86
CA LEU A 135 1.61 -0.80 -2.67
C LEU A 135 0.22 -0.14 -2.75
N TYR A 136 -0.14 0.40 -3.89
CA TYR A 136 -1.44 1.07 -4.08
C TYR A 136 -2.61 0.10 -3.92
N VAL A 137 -2.55 -1.06 -4.58
CA VAL A 137 -3.59 -2.09 -4.47
C VAL A 137 -3.62 -2.68 -3.05
N TYR A 138 -2.46 -2.95 -2.44
CA TYR A 138 -2.37 -3.45 -1.08
C TYR A 138 -3.04 -2.50 -0.08
N MET A 139 -2.74 -1.20 -0.14
CA MET A 139 -3.34 -0.20 0.76
C MET A 139 -4.86 -0.11 0.58
N TYR A 140 -5.36 -0.21 -0.65
CA TYR A 140 -6.80 -0.30 -0.89
C TYR A 140 -7.41 -1.55 -0.26
N LEU A 141 -6.82 -2.72 -0.50
CA LEU A 141 -7.31 -3.98 0.09
C LEU A 141 -7.32 -3.92 1.62
N LYS A 142 -6.29 -3.37 2.23
CA LYS A 142 -6.24 -3.15 3.69
C LYS A 142 -7.35 -2.21 4.16
N SER A 143 -7.72 -1.21 3.37
CA SER A 143 -8.80 -0.27 3.74
C SER A 143 -10.19 -0.91 3.76
N ILE A 144 -10.41 -1.97 2.99
CA ILE A 144 -11.68 -2.73 2.97
C ILE A 144 -11.66 -3.95 3.89
N MET A 145 -10.52 -4.31 4.47
CA MET A 145 -10.42 -5.41 5.43
C MET A 145 -11.01 -5.01 6.78
N SER A 146 -11.68 -5.97 7.39
CA SER A 146 -12.16 -5.89 8.77
C SER A 146 -11.57 -7.02 9.58
N TYR A 147 -11.38 -6.79 10.87
CA TYR A 147 -10.95 -7.83 11.77
C TYR A 147 -12.09 -8.84 11.99
N VAL A 148 -11.81 -10.11 11.74
CA VAL A 148 -12.72 -11.20 11.98
C VAL A 148 -12.27 -11.90 13.26
N GLU A 149 -13.03 -11.74 14.34
CA GLU A 149 -12.73 -12.41 15.61
C GLU A 149 -12.72 -13.93 15.41
N ASP A 150 -11.63 -14.56 15.85
CA ASP A 150 -11.59 -16.00 16.00
C ASP A 150 -12.33 -16.35 17.31
N PRO A 151 -13.47 -17.08 17.26
CA PRO A 151 -14.22 -17.42 18.44
C PRO A 151 -13.44 -18.31 19.43
N ASN A 152 -12.35 -18.91 18.98
CA ASN A 152 -11.48 -19.77 19.79
C ASN A 152 -10.26 -19.03 20.38
N LYS A 153 -10.03 -17.78 19.99
CA LYS A 153 -8.97 -16.95 20.59
C LYS A 153 -9.55 -16.15 21.76
N ASN A 154 -8.92 -16.29 22.93
CA ASN A 154 -9.24 -15.49 24.11
C ASN A 154 -9.34 -14.01 23.75
N GLN A 155 -10.48 -13.38 24.03
CA GLN A 155 -10.83 -12.00 23.70
C GLN A 155 -9.79 -10.96 24.17
N ASN A 156 -8.90 -11.31 25.10
CA ASN A 156 -7.88 -10.43 25.64
C ASN A 156 -6.69 -10.12 24.67
N LYS A 157 -6.69 -10.69 23.47
CA LYS A 157 -5.66 -10.43 22.44
C LYS A 157 -6.18 -9.78 21.17
N ALA A 158 -7.48 -9.54 21.06
CA ALA A 158 -8.07 -8.80 19.96
C ALA A 158 -7.53 -7.36 19.99
N GLY A 159 -6.87 -6.94 18.93
CA GLY A 159 -6.40 -5.56 18.78
C GLY A 159 -4.93 -5.32 19.13
N ARG A 160 -4.11 -6.34 19.37
CA ARG A 160 -2.65 -6.10 19.43
C ARG A 160 -2.13 -5.71 18.05
N SER A 161 -1.59 -4.50 17.99
CA SER A 161 -0.78 -4.02 16.89
C SER A 161 0.19 -5.12 16.42
N GLY A 162 0.04 -5.58 15.16
CA GLY A 162 0.91 -6.59 14.56
C GLY A 162 0.31 -7.98 14.34
N ASP A 163 -0.85 -8.33 14.89
CA ASP A 163 -1.52 -9.61 14.56
C ASP A 163 -2.47 -9.42 13.37
N GLU A 164 -1.96 -9.64 12.17
CA GLU A 164 -2.74 -9.55 10.93
C GLU A 164 -3.54 -10.81 10.61
N SER A 165 -3.44 -11.86 11.41
CA SER A 165 -4.05 -13.16 11.12
C SER A 165 -5.58 -13.15 11.05
N GLY A 166 -6.22 -12.14 11.66
CA GLY A 166 -7.67 -11.97 11.67
C GLY A 166 -8.23 -11.00 10.61
N TRP A 167 -7.40 -10.33 9.84
CA TRP A 167 -7.87 -9.33 8.88
C TRP A 167 -8.29 -9.95 7.55
N CYS A 168 -9.52 -9.69 7.16
CA CYS A 168 -10.10 -10.17 5.92
C CYS A 168 -11.03 -9.10 5.32
N GLY A 169 -10.94 -8.91 4.02
CA GLY A 169 -11.87 -8.13 3.22
C GLY A 169 -12.48 -8.96 2.09
N TRP A 170 -13.53 -8.44 1.48
CA TRP A 170 -14.11 -9.03 0.28
C TRP A 170 -14.55 -7.94 -0.69
N GLY A 171 -14.52 -8.26 -1.97
CA GLY A 171 -14.98 -7.35 -3.02
C GLY A 171 -15.07 -8.06 -4.36
N ASP A 172 -15.84 -7.48 -5.27
CA ASP A 172 -15.79 -7.86 -6.67
C ASP A 172 -14.54 -7.25 -7.31
N PRO A 173 -13.71 -8.01 -8.00
CA PRO A 173 -12.53 -7.47 -8.66
C PRO A 173 -12.83 -6.35 -9.67
N GLU A 174 -14.01 -6.36 -10.32
CA GLU A 174 -14.40 -5.30 -11.25
C GLU A 174 -14.69 -4.00 -10.49
N ASP A 175 -15.38 -4.07 -9.36
CA ASP A 175 -15.63 -2.90 -8.51
C ASP A 175 -14.32 -2.33 -7.97
N ILE A 176 -13.41 -3.19 -7.50
CA ILE A 176 -12.08 -2.78 -7.01
C ILE A 176 -11.28 -2.11 -8.14
N ALA A 177 -11.31 -2.66 -9.35
CA ALA A 177 -10.62 -2.08 -10.50
C ALA A 177 -11.17 -0.69 -10.85
N ASN A 178 -12.50 -0.53 -10.80
CA ASN A 178 -13.17 0.74 -11.04
C ASN A 178 -12.83 1.78 -9.95
N ASP A 179 -12.87 1.40 -8.70
CA ASP A 179 -12.51 2.29 -7.56
C ASP A 179 -11.07 2.77 -7.64
N LEU A 180 -10.16 1.90 -8.08
CA LEU A 180 -8.75 2.22 -8.25
C LEU A 180 -8.45 2.94 -9.58
N GLY A 181 -9.40 3.00 -10.52
CA GLY A 181 -9.19 3.56 -11.85
C GLY A 181 -8.18 2.78 -12.70
N ILE A 182 -8.11 1.46 -12.53
CA ILE A 182 -7.21 0.57 -13.28
C ILE A 182 -7.99 -0.49 -14.05
N GLY A 183 -7.40 -1.02 -15.12
CA GLY A 183 -8.06 -2.11 -15.88
C GLY A 183 -8.08 -3.41 -15.09
N ILE A 184 -9.16 -4.20 -15.25
CA ILE A 184 -9.37 -5.48 -14.55
C ILE A 184 -8.22 -6.48 -14.76
N TYR A 185 -7.64 -6.56 -15.95
CA TYR A 185 -6.50 -7.43 -16.23
C TYR A 185 -5.24 -6.99 -15.47
N LYS A 186 -5.03 -5.69 -15.36
CA LYS A 186 -3.94 -5.12 -14.56
C LYS A 186 -4.13 -5.43 -13.09
N LEU A 187 -5.34 -5.26 -12.56
CA LEU A 187 -5.65 -5.62 -11.17
C LEU A 187 -5.36 -7.11 -10.90
N LYS A 188 -5.81 -8.01 -11.79
CA LYS A 188 -5.55 -9.45 -11.64
C LYS A 188 -4.06 -9.78 -11.62
N SER A 189 -3.26 -9.12 -12.47
CA SER A 189 -1.80 -9.28 -12.44
C SER A 189 -1.21 -8.84 -11.10
N ILE A 190 -1.61 -7.66 -10.60
CA ILE A 190 -1.10 -7.14 -9.32
C ILE A 190 -1.52 -8.03 -8.15
N LEU A 191 -2.75 -8.55 -8.16
CA LEU A 191 -3.22 -9.49 -7.13
C LEU A 191 -2.41 -10.79 -7.14
N ALA A 192 -2.04 -11.29 -8.33
CA ALA A 192 -1.17 -12.46 -8.45
C ALA A 192 0.23 -12.18 -7.89
N ASP A 193 0.80 -11.01 -8.18
CA ASP A 193 2.10 -10.58 -7.64
C ASP A 193 2.05 -10.45 -6.11
N LEU A 194 0.97 -9.89 -5.55
CA LEU A 194 0.77 -9.77 -4.11
C LEU A 194 0.59 -11.12 -3.43
N ASP A 195 -0.06 -12.08 -4.07
CA ASP A 195 -0.23 -13.46 -3.57
C ASP A 195 1.11 -14.22 -3.64
N GLU A 196 1.84 -14.11 -4.76
CA GLU A 196 3.15 -14.73 -4.93
C GLU A 196 4.19 -14.19 -3.92
N SER A 197 4.15 -12.89 -3.64
CA SER A 197 5.00 -12.26 -2.63
C SER A 197 4.58 -12.57 -1.19
N GLU A 198 3.53 -13.35 -0.99
CA GLU A 198 3.00 -13.71 0.33
C GLU A 198 2.54 -12.51 1.20
N VAL A 199 2.16 -11.43 0.55
CA VAL A 199 1.67 -10.21 1.21
C VAL A 199 0.17 -10.30 1.50
N ILE A 200 -0.55 -10.93 0.57
CA ILE A 200 -1.96 -11.28 0.74
C ILE A 200 -2.17 -12.76 0.41
N TRP A 201 -3.32 -13.25 0.75
CA TRP A 201 -3.86 -14.50 0.23
C TRP A 201 -5.27 -14.24 -0.27
N SER A 202 -5.54 -14.59 -1.52
CA SER A 202 -6.86 -14.40 -2.11
C SER A 202 -7.60 -15.71 -2.32
N LYS A 203 -8.91 -15.72 -2.12
CA LYS A 203 -9.77 -16.89 -2.29
C LYS A 203 -11.05 -16.51 -2.99
N GLN A 204 -11.30 -17.14 -4.13
CA GLN A 204 -12.53 -16.93 -4.87
C GLN A 204 -13.69 -17.72 -4.24
N ARG A 205 -14.85 -17.10 -4.18
CA ARG A 205 -16.10 -17.75 -3.79
C ARG A 205 -17.21 -17.42 -4.78
N GLY A 206 -17.75 -18.44 -5.42
CA GLY A 206 -18.74 -18.25 -6.48
C GLY A 206 -18.12 -17.64 -7.74
N ARG A 207 -18.92 -16.89 -8.51
CA ARG A 207 -18.50 -16.36 -9.81
C ARG A 207 -17.77 -15.00 -9.72
N SER A 208 -18.14 -14.14 -8.77
CA SER A 208 -17.69 -12.75 -8.75
C SER A 208 -17.00 -12.31 -7.46
N ARG A 209 -17.19 -13.00 -6.33
CA ARG A 209 -16.68 -12.54 -5.05
C ARG A 209 -15.30 -13.11 -4.74
N MET A 210 -14.36 -12.20 -4.46
CA MET A 210 -13.03 -12.54 -3.95
C MET A 210 -12.90 -12.11 -2.49
N PHE A 211 -12.28 -12.98 -1.70
CA PHE A 211 -11.87 -12.70 -0.33
C PHE A 211 -10.37 -12.47 -0.31
N TYR A 212 -9.96 -11.48 0.43
CA TYR A 212 -8.56 -11.08 0.57
C TYR A 212 -8.18 -11.16 2.04
N PHE A 213 -7.08 -11.82 2.34
CA PHE A 213 -6.57 -12.04 3.69
C PHE A 213 -5.20 -11.40 3.81
N ALA A 214 -4.92 -10.79 4.95
CA ALA A 214 -3.64 -10.13 5.22
C ALA A 214 -2.48 -11.10 5.44
N THR A 215 -2.76 -12.41 5.55
CA THR A 215 -1.72 -13.42 5.72
C THR A 215 -1.96 -14.61 4.82
N LYS A 216 -0.87 -15.19 4.30
CA LYS A 216 -0.91 -16.40 3.49
C LYS A 216 -1.48 -17.59 4.29
N ASN A 217 -2.28 -18.40 3.60
CA ASN A 217 -2.82 -19.66 4.13
C ASN A 217 -3.61 -19.53 5.45
N ASN A 218 -4.36 -18.46 5.62
CA ASN A 218 -5.25 -18.36 6.76
C ASN A 218 -6.49 -19.28 6.58
N ARG A 219 -6.21 -20.59 6.45
CA ARG A 219 -7.19 -21.62 6.17
C ARG A 219 -8.24 -21.70 7.26
N LEU A 220 -7.80 -21.56 8.52
CA LEU A 220 -8.69 -21.59 9.66
C LEU A 220 -9.71 -20.44 9.62
N LEU A 221 -9.27 -19.24 9.26
CA LEU A 221 -10.16 -18.10 9.11
C LEU A 221 -11.13 -18.27 7.94
N TRP A 222 -10.68 -18.88 6.84
CA TRP A 222 -11.54 -19.21 5.71
C TRP A 222 -12.61 -20.22 6.10
N ASP A 223 -12.24 -21.32 6.75
CA ASP A 223 -13.19 -22.38 7.17
C ASP A 223 -14.24 -21.79 8.14
N ASN A 224 -13.83 -20.94 9.07
CA ASN A 224 -14.73 -20.23 9.98
C ASN A 224 -15.67 -19.26 9.23
N LEU A 225 -15.18 -18.54 8.22
CA LEU A 225 -16.00 -17.66 7.39
C LEU A 225 -17.02 -18.47 6.58
N GLU A 226 -16.62 -19.56 5.96
CA GLU A 226 -17.54 -20.44 5.23
C GLU A 226 -18.65 -20.98 6.12
N GLU A 227 -18.32 -21.45 7.31
CA GLU A 227 -19.28 -21.95 8.28
C GLU A 227 -20.28 -20.86 8.69
N ARG A 228 -19.82 -19.67 9.04
CA ARG A 228 -20.69 -18.52 9.37
C ARG A 228 -21.65 -18.16 8.22
N ILE A 229 -21.16 -18.23 6.97
CA ILE A 229 -21.98 -17.92 5.81
C ILE A 229 -23.02 -19.04 5.59
N ARG A 230 -22.65 -20.31 5.77
CA ARG A 230 -23.60 -21.43 5.71
C ARG A 230 -24.70 -21.31 6.75
N GLN A 231 -24.33 -20.97 8.01
CA GLN A 231 -25.28 -20.77 9.10
C GLN A 231 -26.23 -19.61 8.82
N LYS A 232 -25.75 -18.49 8.28
CA LYS A 232 -26.62 -17.38 7.86
C LYS A 232 -27.56 -17.80 6.73
N ALA A 233 -27.06 -18.47 5.69
CA ALA A 233 -27.88 -18.95 4.58
C ALA A 233 -28.95 -19.95 5.05
N GLY A 234 -28.63 -20.84 5.98
CA GLY A 234 -29.59 -21.77 6.58
C GLY A 234 -30.71 -21.10 7.36
N ARG A 235 -30.42 -19.98 8.04
CA ARG A 235 -31.48 -19.19 8.75
C ARG A 235 -32.42 -18.47 7.78
N TRP A 236 -31.96 -18.06 6.61
CA TRP A 236 -32.80 -17.42 5.58
C TRP A 236 -33.66 -18.43 4.81
N ALA A 237 -33.26 -19.71 4.77
CA ALA A 237 -34.05 -20.77 4.14
C ALA A 237 -35.12 -21.39 5.07
N ALA A 238 -35.06 -21.13 6.36
CA ALA A 238 -35.93 -21.68 7.39
C ALA A 238 -37.01 -20.67 7.91
N GLY A 239 -37.03 -19.45 7.43
CA GLY A 239 -38.03 -18.41 7.71
C GLY A 239 -38.74 -17.97 6.47
#